data_3a2685dfcd6a4164f1570aae28949807
#
_entry.id   3a2685dfcd6a4164f1570aae28949807
#
_cell.length_a   1.000
_cell.length_b   1.000
_cell.length_c   1.000
_cell.angle_alpha   90.00
_cell.angle_beta   90.00
_cell.angle_gamma   90.00
#
_symmetry.space_group_name_H-M   'P 1'
#
loop_
_entity.id
_entity.type
_entity.pdbx_description
1 polymer ?
#
loop_
_entity_poly.entity_id
_entity_poly.type
_entity_poly.pdbx_seq_one_letter_code
_entity_poly.pdbx_strand_id
1 'polypeptide(L)'
;MSEARVLVVDDEKSMRDLLAITLQKAGYDVTLAEGGAAAVEAIRRESFDAIITDLRMPKVDGLQVLRSAKDLSPDTAVVMVTAMASTETAVEAMKLGAYDYITKPFKLDEVNLIIKNALERKQLRAENQYLRKQLETQHRFENIIGKSARMVEMFDTIRKIADSPSTVMITGESGTGKELVARAIHFNSH
;
A
#
# COMPACT_ATOMS: atom_id res chain seq x y z
N MET A 1 -8.80 9.33 15.74
CA MET A 1 -7.99 8.70 14.66
C MET A 1 -6.69 8.26 15.32
N SER A 2 -6.22 7.04 15.13
CA SER A 2 -4.91 6.63 15.65
C SER A 2 -3.84 7.45 14.95
N GLU A 3 -2.88 7.96 15.71
CA GLU A 3 -1.71 8.65 15.16
C GLU A 3 -0.94 7.70 14.24
N ALA A 4 -0.48 8.19 13.09
CA ALA A 4 0.29 7.36 12.17
C ALA A 4 1.66 7.04 12.78
N ARG A 5 2.08 5.78 12.66
CA ARG A 5 3.30 5.26 13.29
C ARG A 5 4.47 5.34 12.33
N VAL A 6 5.51 6.05 12.74
CA VAL A 6 6.71 6.28 11.92
C VAL A 6 7.94 5.70 12.62
N LEU A 7 8.69 4.85 11.93
CA LEU A 7 9.98 4.35 12.40
C LEU A 7 11.10 5.22 11.82
N VAL A 8 11.96 5.73 12.68
CA VAL A 8 13.16 6.49 12.30
C VAL A 8 14.41 5.64 12.58
N VAL A 9 15.20 5.41 11.54
CA VAL A 9 16.37 4.53 11.56
C VAL A 9 17.60 5.31 11.09
N ASP A 10 18.55 5.52 11.96
CA ASP A 10 19.83 6.15 11.64
C ASP A 10 20.84 5.70 12.73
N ASP A 11 22.10 5.48 12.44
CA ASP A 11 23.11 5.14 13.45
C ASP A 11 23.60 6.38 14.22
N GLU A 12 23.37 7.57 13.65
CA GLU A 12 23.69 8.84 14.31
C GLU A 12 22.55 9.30 15.25
N LYS A 13 22.80 9.33 16.57
CA LYS A 13 21.81 9.69 17.57
C LYS A 13 21.24 11.10 17.36
N SER A 14 22.09 12.07 17.01
CA SER A 14 21.66 13.47 16.77
C SER A 14 20.63 13.57 15.64
N MET A 15 20.81 12.80 14.58
CA MET A 15 19.87 12.76 13.45
C MET A 15 18.55 12.10 13.85
N ARG A 16 18.60 10.96 14.58
CA ARG A 16 17.39 10.32 15.08
C ARG A 16 16.58 11.24 15.98
N ASP A 17 17.23 11.89 16.95
CA ASP A 17 16.56 12.80 17.89
C ASP A 17 15.93 14.00 17.16
N LEU A 18 16.65 14.57 16.18
CA LEU A 18 16.14 15.68 15.36
C LEU A 18 14.89 15.30 14.55
N LEU A 19 14.93 14.17 13.87
CA LEU A 19 13.80 13.67 13.09
C LEU A 19 12.63 13.30 14.01
N ALA A 20 12.90 12.68 15.17
CA ALA A 20 11.86 12.33 16.14
C ALA A 20 11.10 13.56 16.63
N ILE A 21 11.83 14.60 17.10
CA ILE A 21 11.21 15.85 17.57
C ILE A 21 10.36 16.49 16.46
N THR A 22 10.86 16.47 15.24
CA THR A 22 10.17 17.07 14.09
C THR A 22 8.88 16.36 13.76
N LEU A 23 8.91 15.03 13.70
CA LEU A 23 7.75 14.21 13.35
C LEU A 23 6.72 14.14 14.50
N GLN A 24 7.17 14.10 15.75
CA GLN A 24 6.29 14.17 16.93
C GLN A 24 5.54 15.50 16.99
N LYS A 25 6.21 16.63 16.67
CA LYS A 25 5.54 17.94 16.55
C LYS A 25 4.49 17.97 15.43
N ALA A 26 4.66 17.16 14.40
CA ALA A 26 3.69 17.01 13.32
C ALA A 26 2.54 16.03 13.66
N GLY A 27 2.54 15.43 14.88
CA GLY A 27 1.46 14.56 15.38
C GLY A 27 1.63 13.09 15.00
N TYR A 28 2.85 12.63 14.74
CA TYR A 28 3.13 11.21 14.47
C TYR A 28 3.62 10.49 15.74
N ASP A 29 3.25 9.20 15.87
CA ASP A 29 3.82 8.30 16.85
C ASP A 29 5.17 7.77 16.33
N VAL A 30 6.28 8.12 16.99
CA VAL A 30 7.63 7.90 16.47
C VAL A 30 8.37 6.87 17.30
N THR A 31 8.76 5.77 16.65
CA THR A 31 9.69 4.76 17.20
C THR A 31 11.08 4.99 16.62
N LEU A 32 12.11 4.81 17.45
CA LEU A 32 13.52 5.00 17.06
C LEU A 32 14.26 3.65 16.99
N ALA A 33 15.08 3.48 15.96
CA ALA A 33 16.01 2.37 15.84
C ALA A 33 17.42 2.88 15.59
N GLU A 34 18.39 2.41 16.37
CA GLU A 34 19.80 2.83 16.32
C GLU A 34 20.64 2.13 15.25
N GLY A 35 19.99 1.67 14.21
CA GLY A 35 20.59 1.02 13.05
C GLY A 35 19.69 -0.02 12.43
N GLY A 36 20.12 -0.56 11.30
CA GLY A 36 19.31 -1.46 10.48
C GLY A 36 18.89 -2.76 11.17
N ALA A 37 19.75 -3.36 12.02
CA ALA A 37 19.40 -4.57 12.75
C ALA A 37 18.25 -4.34 13.73
N ALA A 38 18.30 -3.25 14.51
CA ALA A 38 17.21 -2.87 15.41
C ALA A 38 15.93 -2.54 14.64
N ALA A 39 16.05 -1.90 13.47
CA ALA A 39 14.92 -1.60 12.61
C ALA A 39 14.23 -2.86 12.08
N VAL A 40 14.97 -3.85 11.58
CA VAL A 40 14.42 -5.13 11.10
C VAL A 40 13.69 -5.86 12.23
N GLU A 41 14.24 -5.83 13.45
CA GLU A 41 13.58 -6.43 14.62
C GLU A 41 12.30 -5.70 14.99
N ALA A 42 12.28 -4.36 14.97
CA ALA A 42 11.09 -3.56 15.19
C ALA A 42 10.00 -3.85 14.14
N ILE A 43 10.34 -3.90 12.86
CA ILE A 43 9.42 -4.20 11.75
C ILE A 43 8.79 -5.61 11.88
N ARG A 44 9.50 -6.57 12.49
CA ARG A 44 8.95 -7.91 12.75
C ARG A 44 7.95 -7.94 13.91
N ARG A 45 8.11 -7.05 14.89
CA ARG A 45 7.28 -7.00 16.10
C ARG A 45 6.01 -6.19 15.92
N GLU A 46 6.08 -5.14 15.09
CA GLU A 46 5.00 -4.19 14.95
C GLU A 46 4.96 -3.58 13.53
N SER A 47 3.80 -3.07 13.15
CA SER A 47 3.59 -2.45 11.85
C SER A 47 3.81 -0.94 11.92
N PHE A 48 4.41 -0.37 10.88
CA PHE A 48 4.61 1.06 10.71
C PHE A 48 3.89 1.55 9.45
N ASP A 49 3.45 2.80 9.49
CA ASP A 49 2.83 3.45 8.33
C ASP A 49 3.90 4.03 7.40
N ALA A 50 4.96 4.56 7.98
CA ALA A 50 6.14 5.02 7.26
C ALA A 50 7.42 4.65 8.00
N ILE A 51 8.52 4.54 7.25
CA ILE A 51 9.88 4.31 7.76
C ILE A 51 10.79 5.34 7.11
N ILE A 52 11.58 6.03 7.90
CA ILE A 52 12.70 6.86 7.42
C ILE A 52 13.98 6.13 7.81
N THR A 53 14.82 5.81 6.85
CA THR A 53 16.06 5.07 7.12
C THR A 53 17.26 5.71 6.45
N ASP A 54 18.37 5.83 7.18
CA ASP A 54 19.64 6.10 6.51
C ASP A 54 20.01 4.93 5.60
N LEU A 55 20.64 5.25 4.47
CA LEU A 55 21.11 4.26 3.51
C LEU A 55 22.33 3.51 4.07
N ARG A 56 23.27 4.26 4.67
CA ARG A 56 24.56 3.70 5.10
C ARG A 56 24.62 3.55 6.61
N MET A 57 24.42 2.34 7.06
CA MET A 57 24.53 1.98 8.48
C MET A 57 25.41 0.72 8.63
N PRO A 58 26.08 0.56 9.78
CA PRO A 58 26.88 -0.64 10.05
C PRO A 58 26.01 -1.91 10.10
N LYS A 59 26.56 -3.02 9.61
CA LYS A 59 26.00 -4.39 9.62
C LYS A 59 24.78 -4.60 8.71
N VAL A 60 23.72 -3.84 8.90
CA VAL A 60 22.49 -3.89 8.11
C VAL A 60 22.25 -2.51 7.54
N ASP A 61 22.32 -2.37 6.24
CA ASP A 61 22.12 -1.10 5.54
C ASP A 61 20.64 -0.78 5.30
N GLY A 62 20.35 0.45 4.85
CA GLY A 62 18.99 0.91 4.61
C GLY A 62 18.28 0.16 3.48
N LEU A 63 19.00 -0.41 2.50
CA LEU A 63 18.38 -1.23 1.45
C LEU A 63 17.88 -2.56 2.02
N GLN A 64 18.59 -3.14 2.97
CA GLN A 64 18.14 -4.36 3.67
C GLN A 64 16.93 -4.07 4.56
N VAL A 65 16.90 -2.90 5.23
CA VAL A 65 15.71 -2.43 5.97
C VAL A 65 14.52 -2.26 5.02
N LEU A 66 14.72 -1.62 3.86
CA LEU A 66 13.69 -1.45 2.83
C LEU A 66 13.13 -2.81 2.36
N ARG A 67 14.00 -3.76 2.00
CA ARG A 67 13.57 -5.10 1.58
C ARG A 67 12.75 -5.78 2.68
N SER A 68 13.25 -5.80 3.92
CA SER A 68 12.53 -6.39 5.05
C SER A 68 11.18 -5.74 5.31
N ALA A 69 11.08 -4.41 5.17
CA ALA A 69 9.82 -3.70 5.29
C ALA A 69 8.82 -4.07 4.19
N LYS A 70 9.30 -4.19 2.94
CA LYS A 70 8.43 -4.54 1.80
C LYS A 70 7.98 -6.00 1.81
N ASP A 71 8.80 -6.91 2.30
CA ASP A 71 8.46 -8.32 2.43
C ASP A 71 7.38 -8.55 3.49
N LEU A 72 7.44 -7.82 4.62
CA LEU A 72 6.50 -7.98 5.73
C LEU A 72 5.26 -7.09 5.60
N SER A 73 5.41 -5.91 5.06
CA SER A 73 4.35 -4.89 4.93
C SER A 73 4.53 -4.08 3.64
N PRO A 74 4.08 -4.59 2.48
CA PRO A 74 4.28 -3.93 1.18
C PRO A 74 3.76 -2.49 1.10
N ASP A 75 2.72 -2.17 1.88
CA ASP A 75 2.08 -0.86 1.91
C ASP A 75 2.79 0.16 2.82
N THR A 76 3.81 -0.26 3.58
CA THR A 76 4.61 0.67 4.39
C THR A 76 5.42 1.58 3.48
N ALA A 77 5.30 2.90 3.66
CA ALA A 77 6.09 3.87 2.92
C ALA A 77 7.52 3.92 3.48
N VAL A 78 8.52 3.66 2.65
CA VAL A 78 9.93 3.74 3.08
C VAL A 78 10.61 4.88 2.37
N VAL A 79 11.13 5.83 3.14
CA VAL A 79 11.90 6.99 2.66
C VAL A 79 13.37 6.77 3.00
N MET A 80 14.20 6.81 1.97
CA MET A 80 15.65 6.64 2.13
C MET A 80 16.30 8.00 2.34
N VAL A 81 17.23 8.08 3.29
CA VAL A 81 18.02 9.28 3.55
C VAL A 81 19.49 8.95 3.38
N THR A 82 20.30 9.82 2.81
CA THR A 82 21.74 9.56 2.64
C THR A 82 22.57 10.81 2.48
N ALA A 83 23.80 10.76 2.94
CA ALA A 83 24.80 11.79 2.71
C ALA A 83 25.49 11.67 1.33
N MET A 84 25.41 10.49 0.70
CA MET A 84 26.04 10.23 -0.61
C MET A 84 24.99 9.67 -1.57
N ALA A 85 24.39 10.56 -2.36
CA ALA A 85 23.51 10.17 -3.43
C ALA A 85 24.36 9.72 -4.64
N SER A 86 24.27 8.45 -5.01
CA SER A 86 24.60 8.04 -6.37
C SER A 86 23.32 7.75 -7.14
N THR A 87 23.35 7.98 -8.43
CA THR A 87 22.20 7.65 -9.31
C THR A 87 21.86 6.17 -9.22
N GLU A 88 22.88 5.31 -9.08
CA GLU A 88 22.69 3.87 -9.00
C GLU A 88 21.94 3.45 -7.73
N THR A 89 22.35 3.98 -6.56
CA THR A 89 21.69 3.64 -5.28
C THR A 89 20.29 4.17 -5.18
N ALA A 90 20.03 5.37 -5.73
CA ALA A 90 18.67 5.92 -5.80
C ALA A 90 17.77 5.07 -6.70
N VAL A 91 18.25 4.69 -7.90
CA VAL A 91 17.52 3.82 -8.82
C VAL A 91 17.26 2.44 -8.20
N GLU A 92 18.25 1.86 -7.50
CA GLU A 92 18.06 0.59 -6.81
C GLU A 92 16.98 0.68 -5.72
N ALA A 93 17.05 1.69 -4.87
CA ALA A 93 16.04 1.93 -3.83
C ALA A 93 14.63 2.06 -4.41
N MET A 94 14.48 2.84 -5.49
CA MET A 94 13.19 3.00 -6.16
C MET A 94 12.68 1.70 -6.79
N LYS A 95 13.55 0.90 -7.40
CA LYS A 95 13.19 -0.43 -7.93
C LYS A 95 12.74 -1.40 -6.82
N LEU A 96 13.34 -1.31 -5.65
CA LEU A 96 12.94 -2.08 -4.46
C LEU A 96 11.67 -1.56 -3.78
N GLY A 97 11.08 -0.49 -4.30
CA GLY A 97 9.81 0.06 -3.82
C GLY A 97 9.95 1.11 -2.72
N ALA A 98 11.08 1.81 -2.63
CA ALA A 98 11.16 3.01 -1.82
C ALA A 98 10.10 4.02 -2.28
N TYR A 99 9.53 4.73 -1.33
CA TYR A 99 8.57 5.80 -1.61
C TYR A 99 9.28 7.04 -2.14
N ASP A 100 10.39 7.40 -1.51
CA ASP A 100 11.22 8.55 -1.89
C ASP A 100 12.67 8.39 -1.41
N TYR A 101 13.54 9.29 -1.88
CA TYR A 101 14.97 9.29 -1.62
C TYR A 101 15.45 10.72 -1.40
N ILE A 102 15.95 11.01 -0.19
CA ILE A 102 16.35 12.35 0.26
C ILE A 102 17.86 12.41 0.47
N THR A 103 18.51 13.48 0.02
CA THR A 103 19.93 13.69 0.22
C THR A 103 20.22 14.63 1.38
N LYS A 104 21.17 14.27 2.24
CA LYS A 104 21.71 15.16 3.28
C LYS A 104 22.66 16.20 2.64
N PRO A 105 22.58 17.50 2.97
CA PRO A 105 21.67 18.10 3.95
C PRO A 105 20.28 18.36 3.37
N PHE A 106 19.24 18.12 4.16
CA PHE A 106 17.83 18.33 3.81
C PHE A 106 17.15 19.32 4.77
N LYS A 107 16.02 19.85 4.36
CA LYS A 107 15.16 20.66 5.22
C LYS A 107 14.15 19.77 5.96
N LEU A 108 13.90 20.06 7.24
CA LEU A 108 12.92 19.28 8.04
C LEU A 108 11.50 19.37 7.49
N ASP A 109 11.14 20.51 6.91
CA ASP A 109 9.84 20.69 6.24
C ASP A 109 9.69 19.78 5.01
N GLU A 110 10.79 19.49 4.31
CA GLU A 110 10.81 18.56 3.18
C GLU A 110 10.49 17.13 3.64
N VAL A 111 11.13 16.69 4.73
CA VAL A 111 10.85 15.37 5.32
C VAL A 111 9.39 15.27 5.77
N ASN A 112 8.87 16.27 6.47
CA ASN A 112 7.48 16.32 6.89
C ASN A 112 6.51 16.23 5.70
N LEU A 113 6.79 16.98 4.63
CA LEU A 113 5.95 16.98 3.43
C LEU A 113 5.95 15.60 2.76
N ILE A 114 7.12 14.96 2.64
CA ILE A 114 7.25 13.63 2.03
C ILE A 114 6.48 12.59 2.85
N ILE A 115 6.63 12.59 4.18
CA ILE A 115 5.91 11.66 5.06
C ILE A 115 4.40 11.89 4.98
N LYS A 116 3.95 13.13 5.03
CA LYS A 116 2.54 13.47 4.87
C LYS A 116 1.97 12.92 3.56
N ASN A 117 2.62 13.21 2.44
CA ASN A 117 2.19 12.73 1.12
C ASN A 117 2.19 11.20 1.02
N ALA A 118 3.17 10.54 1.64
CA ALA A 118 3.26 9.09 1.68
C ALA A 118 2.06 8.47 2.43
N LEU A 119 1.71 9.03 3.57
CA LEU A 119 0.58 8.58 4.39
C LEU A 119 -0.76 8.86 3.72
N GLU A 120 -0.94 10.03 3.13
CA GLU A 120 -2.15 10.36 2.35
C GLU A 120 -2.34 9.39 1.18
N ARG A 121 -1.26 9.07 0.44
CA ARG A 121 -1.31 8.10 -0.65
C ARG A 121 -1.69 6.69 -0.17
N LYS A 122 -1.17 6.25 0.98
CA LYS A 122 -1.54 4.98 1.61
C LYS A 122 -3.03 4.96 1.95
N GLN A 123 -3.53 6.02 2.59
CA GLN A 123 -4.94 6.14 2.96
C GLN A 123 -5.87 6.11 1.74
N LEU A 124 -5.56 6.88 0.70
CA LEU A 124 -6.33 6.90 -0.55
C LEU A 124 -6.35 5.54 -1.26
N ARG A 125 -5.24 4.80 -1.22
CA ARG A 125 -5.21 3.43 -1.76
C ARG A 125 -6.10 2.48 -0.97
N ALA A 126 -6.03 2.53 0.36
CA ALA A 126 -6.87 1.69 1.22
C ALA A 126 -8.36 2.01 1.03
N GLU A 127 -8.72 3.30 0.95
CA GLU A 127 -10.10 3.73 0.67
C GLU A 127 -10.57 3.26 -0.71
N ASN A 128 -9.74 3.42 -1.75
CA ASN A 128 -10.08 2.96 -3.09
C ASN A 128 -10.31 1.44 -3.14
N GLN A 129 -9.44 0.66 -2.48
CA GLN A 129 -9.61 -0.80 -2.38
C GLN A 129 -10.89 -1.16 -1.61
N TYR A 130 -11.20 -0.45 -0.53
CA TYR A 130 -12.41 -0.66 0.24
C TYR A 130 -13.67 -0.37 -0.60
N LEU A 131 -13.69 0.77 -1.29
CA LEU A 131 -14.82 1.15 -2.16
C LEU A 131 -15.00 0.18 -3.33
N ARG A 132 -13.91 -0.27 -3.96
CA ARG A 132 -13.95 -1.31 -5.00
C ARG A 132 -14.54 -2.59 -4.46
N LYS A 133 -14.10 -3.05 -3.28
CA LYS A 133 -14.61 -4.26 -2.64
C LYS A 133 -16.10 -4.14 -2.28
N GLN A 134 -16.55 -2.96 -1.84
CA GLN A 134 -17.98 -2.70 -1.62
C GLN A 134 -18.79 -2.80 -2.92
N LEU A 135 -18.30 -2.18 -4.02
CA LEU A 135 -18.95 -2.28 -5.32
C LEU A 135 -19.00 -3.73 -5.82
N GLU A 136 -17.91 -4.49 -5.69
CA GLU A 136 -17.87 -5.91 -6.03
C GLU A 136 -18.91 -6.73 -5.24
N THR A 137 -19.03 -6.45 -3.93
CA THR A 137 -20.00 -7.16 -3.06
C THR A 137 -21.44 -6.80 -3.43
N GLN A 138 -21.72 -5.55 -3.79
CA GLN A 138 -23.05 -5.13 -4.23
C GLN A 138 -23.49 -5.72 -5.57
N HIS A 139 -22.56 -6.17 -6.40
CA HIS A 139 -22.83 -6.65 -7.76
C HIS A 139 -22.56 -8.13 -7.97
N ARG A 140 -22.19 -8.88 -6.92
CA ARG A 140 -22.10 -10.35 -6.98
C ARG A 140 -23.49 -10.98 -7.17
N PHE A 141 -23.52 -12.25 -7.62
CA PHE A 141 -24.75 -13.04 -7.81
C PHE A 141 -25.74 -13.03 -6.64
N GLU A 142 -25.28 -12.70 -5.43
CA GLU A 142 -26.09 -12.63 -4.21
C GLU A 142 -27.25 -11.65 -4.31
N ASN A 143 -27.16 -10.65 -5.20
CA ASN A 143 -28.22 -9.69 -5.45
C ASN A 143 -29.21 -10.11 -6.52
N ILE A 144 -28.96 -11.21 -7.25
CA ILE A 144 -29.91 -11.78 -8.20
C ILE A 144 -30.65 -12.90 -7.47
N ILE A 145 -31.83 -12.58 -6.95
CA ILE A 145 -32.66 -13.52 -6.20
C ILE A 145 -33.30 -14.50 -7.18
N GLY A 146 -32.89 -15.78 -7.15
CA GLY A 146 -33.52 -16.84 -7.94
C GLY A 146 -32.99 -18.22 -7.57
N LYS A 147 -33.89 -19.12 -7.11
CA LYS A 147 -33.58 -20.50 -6.76
C LYS A 147 -34.12 -21.51 -7.77
N SER A 148 -34.68 -21.06 -8.90
CA SER A 148 -35.18 -21.96 -9.93
C SER A 148 -34.03 -22.65 -10.67
N ALA A 149 -34.24 -23.83 -11.18
CA ALA A 149 -33.24 -24.59 -11.94
C ALA A 149 -32.67 -23.76 -13.11
N ARG A 150 -33.50 -23.00 -13.81
CA ARG A 150 -33.09 -22.11 -14.91
C ARG A 150 -32.18 -20.99 -14.45
N MET A 151 -32.38 -20.43 -13.25
CA MET A 151 -31.49 -19.38 -12.68
C MET A 151 -30.13 -19.99 -12.31
N VAL A 152 -30.11 -21.20 -11.76
CA VAL A 152 -28.84 -21.88 -11.43
C VAL A 152 -28.02 -22.14 -12.70
N GLU A 153 -28.66 -22.67 -13.76
CA GLU A 153 -28.00 -22.87 -15.06
C GLU A 153 -27.44 -21.55 -15.65
N MET A 154 -28.22 -20.47 -15.52
CA MET A 154 -27.76 -19.13 -15.96
C MET A 154 -26.53 -18.67 -15.17
N PHE A 155 -26.49 -18.84 -13.84
CA PHE A 155 -25.32 -18.50 -13.02
C PHE A 155 -24.10 -19.34 -13.40
N ASP A 156 -24.27 -20.62 -13.64
CA ASP A 156 -23.17 -21.49 -14.08
C ASP A 156 -22.66 -21.09 -15.48
N THR A 157 -23.54 -20.64 -16.35
CA THR A 157 -23.17 -20.11 -17.67
C THR A 157 -22.38 -18.81 -17.51
N ILE A 158 -22.84 -17.86 -16.68
CA ILE A 158 -22.14 -16.60 -16.43
C ILE A 158 -20.73 -16.86 -15.88
N ARG A 159 -20.56 -17.79 -14.92
CA ARG A 159 -19.23 -18.15 -14.39
C ARG A 159 -18.29 -18.68 -15.47
N LYS A 160 -18.80 -19.46 -16.41
CA LYS A 160 -18.00 -20.03 -17.50
C LYS A 160 -17.54 -19.00 -18.53
N ILE A 161 -18.41 -17.99 -18.79
CA ILE A 161 -18.15 -17.00 -19.83
C ILE A 161 -17.49 -15.73 -19.31
N ALA A 162 -17.48 -15.49 -17.99
CA ALA A 162 -16.97 -14.26 -17.40
C ALA A 162 -15.51 -13.98 -17.80
N ASP A 163 -14.67 -15.00 -17.85
CA ASP A 163 -13.25 -14.90 -18.23
C ASP A 163 -12.98 -15.02 -19.73
N SER A 164 -14.05 -15.15 -20.55
CA SER A 164 -13.90 -15.28 -22.00
C SER A 164 -13.74 -13.90 -22.64
N PRO A 165 -12.80 -13.71 -23.58
CA PRO A 165 -12.66 -12.46 -24.34
C PRO A 165 -13.78 -12.27 -25.38
N SER A 166 -14.77 -13.15 -25.44
CA SER A 166 -15.84 -13.16 -26.42
C SER A 166 -16.92 -12.13 -26.11
N THR A 167 -17.52 -11.55 -27.13
CA THR A 167 -18.69 -10.69 -26.97
C THR A 167 -19.89 -11.50 -26.52
N VAL A 168 -20.53 -11.07 -25.45
CA VAL A 168 -21.74 -11.71 -24.87
C VAL A 168 -22.97 -10.84 -25.16
N MET A 169 -23.98 -11.46 -25.80
CA MET A 169 -25.29 -10.82 -26.03
C MET A 169 -26.29 -11.36 -25.04
N ILE A 170 -26.97 -10.45 -24.29
CA ILE A 170 -28.01 -10.80 -23.30
C ILE A 170 -29.36 -10.42 -23.88
N THR A 171 -30.26 -11.39 -24.03
CA THR A 171 -31.62 -11.20 -24.57
C THR A 171 -32.69 -11.53 -23.53
N GLY A 172 -33.85 -10.91 -23.64
CA GLY A 172 -34.98 -11.11 -22.75
C GLY A 172 -35.95 -9.93 -22.77
N GLU A 173 -37.13 -10.11 -22.18
CA GLU A 173 -38.17 -9.08 -22.09
C GLU A 173 -37.74 -7.85 -21.27
N SER A 174 -38.43 -6.72 -21.44
CA SER A 174 -38.15 -5.53 -20.62
C SER A 174 -38.42 -5.80 -19.14
N GLY A 175 -37.53 -5.32 -18.25
CA GLY A 175 -37.66 -5.50 -16.79
C GLY A 175 -37.18 -6.85 -16.24
N THR A 176 -36.68 -7.79 -17.06
CA THR A 176 -36.23 -9.13 -16.61
C THR A 176 -34.85 -9.14 -15.92
N GLY A 177 -34.22 -8.01 -15.64
CA GLY A 177 -32.95 -7.95 -14.95
C GLY A 177 -31.70 -8.17 -15.81
N LYS A 178 -31.77 -7.98 -17.14
CA LYS A 178 -30.62 -8.09 -18.06
C LYS A 178 -29.41 -7.26 -17.63
N GLU A 179 -29.66 -6.07 -17.06
CA GLU A 179 -28.58 -5.22 -16.54
C GLU A 179 -27.87 -5.86 -15.35
N LEU A 180 -28.59 -6.55 -14.46
CA LEU A 180 -27.99 -7.27 -13.33
C LEU A 180 -27.11 -8.42 -13.82
N VAL A 181 -27.54 -9.13 -14.89
CA VAL A 181 -26.77 -10.19 -15.53
C VAL A 181 -25.49 -9.63 -16.17
N ALA A 182 -25.60 -8.49 -16.89
CA ALA A 182 -24.43 -7.83 -17.49
C ALA A 182 -23.41 -7.39 -16.44
N ARG A 183 -23.87 -6.81 -15.35
CA ARG A 183 -23.05 -6.45 -14.20
C ARG A 183 -22.39 -7.68 -13.56
N ALA A 184 -23.16 -8.77 -13.37
CA ALA A 184 -22.62 -10.00 -12.82
C ALA A 184 -21.52 -10.61 -13.70
N ILE A 185 -21.63 -10.57 -15.03
CA ILE A 185 -20.56 -10.98 -15.95
C ILE A 185 -19.33 -10.09 -15.75
N HIS A 186 -19.51 -8.77 -15.75
CA HIS A 186 -18.41 -7.80 -15.61
C HIS A 186 -17.65 -7.96 -14.30
N PHE A 187 -18.34 -8.11 -13.17
CA PHE A 187 -17.70 -8.22 -11.84
C PHE A 187 -17.15 -9.62 -11.52
N ASN A 188 -17.46 -10.64 -12.32
CA ASN A 188 -16.87 -11.98 -12.21
C ASN A 188 -15.80 -12.24 -13.28
N SER A 189 -15.50 -11.28 -14.17
CA SER A 189 -14.35 -11.34 -15.10
C SER A 189 -13.09 -10.84 -14.40
N HIS A 190 -11.96 -11.50 -14.65
CA HIS A 190 -10.63 -11.15 -14.12
C HIS A 190 -9.90 -10.13 -15.00
#